data_acb4fb3d929623e26cb824f369bfb432
#
_entry.id   acb4fb3d929623e26cb824f369bfb432
#
_cell.length_a   1.000
_cell.length_b   1.000
_cell.length_c   1.000
_cell.angle_alpha   90.00
_cell.angle_beta   90.00
_cell.angle_gamma   90.00
#
_symmetry.space_group_name_H-M   'P 1'
#
loop_
_entity.id
_entity.type
_entity.pdbx_description
1 polymer ?
#
loop_
_entity_poly.entity_id
_entity_poly.type
_entity_poly.pdbx_seq_one_letter_code
_entity_poly.pdbx_strand_id
1 'polypeptide(L)'
;MCIRDRVEGADRLYREFGATLRELYLQDTPIIALCAAGIVIRTLAPLLLEKGAEPPVLAVAEDGSAVVPLLGGLGGVNVLAREIAAHLDVAPAITTSGELRFGTCLLNPPAGYTLGDLELGKRFVSDLLAGETVRIEGSAPWLAQAQLPQDKEARLTVHVGHAERMACADELLIYPRNVLIAVAAGTDDLSGAIRQALHQAGIAVQSVACLLAVDTDMANVTLRETSLELGVPLRFADAVADVGELVRGVIAHPVCLFGNDAIAIAVAEEPLDPLQIGRPRGRLAVIGLGPGACELMVPAVKAELARANDVLGYETYVRMAGPFRADQVMHCTDNREEMQRARHAFQLAAQGRSVVVVSSGDPGVFAMAAAVLEALHESTDPAWHSVDLEILPGVSASLATAAQAGAPLGHDFCVLSLSDNLKPWSIIEKRLDLAAQADLALAFYNPISRSRPWQLGQALDIVARHRVPETPVVLGRDIGRPGQTLRVTTLRQLTVDQVDMRTMVLIGSSTTCVFPRSDGGQWVYTPRWYGSKPE
;
A
#
# COMPACT_ATOMS: atom_id res chain seq x y z
N MET A 1 -7.52 -10.76 1.43
CA MET A 1 -6.78 -11.16 2.67
C MET A 1 -7.56 -12.26 3.37
N CYS A 2 -6.99 -13.44 3.52
CA CYS A 2 -7.62 -14.56 4.23
C CYS A 2 -7.19 -14.52 5.71
N ILE A 3 -8.14 -14.47 6.62
CA ILE A 3 -7.88 -14.38 8.07
C ILE A 3 -8.54 -15.56 8.76
N ARG A 4 -7.74 -16.49 9.31
CA ARG A 4 -8.24 -17.64 10.07
C ARG A 4 -7.20 -18.13 11.10
N ASP A 5 -7.70 -18.81 12.16
CA ASP A 5 -6.86 -19.37 13.22
C ASP A 5 -6.12 -20.67 12.84
N ARG A 6 -6.54 -21.38 11.79
CA ARG A 6 -6.06 -22.74 11.44
C ARG A 6 -5.95 -23.05 9.95
N VAL A 7 -5.81 -22.08 9.06
CA VAL A 7 -5.63 -22.33 7.61
C VAL A 7 -4.18 -22.09 7.23
N GLU A 8 -3.53 -23.09 6.63
CA GLU A 8 -2.25 -22.91 5.95
C GLU A 8 -2.41 -21.89 4.83
N GLY A 9 -1.49 -20.89 4.77
CA GLY A 9 -1.55 -19.83 3.77
C GLY A 9 -2.44 -18.63 4.11
N ALA A 10 -2.94 -18.51 5.36
CA ALA A 10 -3.64 -17.30 5.77
C ALA A 10 -2.69 -16.10 5.86
N ASP A 11 -3.11 -14.95 5.29
CA ASP A 11 -2.35 -13.70 5.30
C ASP A 11 -2.13 -13.15 6.70
N ARG A 12 -3.12 -13.36 7.57
CA ARG A 12 -3.11 -12.93 8.96
C ARG A 12 -3.85 -13.94 9.83
N LEU A 13 -3.22 -14.29 10.94
CA LEU A 13 -3.89 -15.05 12.01
C LEU A 13 -4.53 -14.07 12.98
N TYR A 14 -5.79 -14.26 13.34
CA TYR A 14 -6.42 -13.47 14.40
C TYR A 14 -6.25 -14.16 15.76
N ARG A 15 -6.03 -13.37 16.80
CA ARG A 15 -6.07 -13.85 18.21
C ARG A 15 -7.49 -13.77 18.77
N GLU A 16 -8.22 -12.73 18.40
CA GLU A 16 -9.60 -12.50 18.77
C GLU A 16 -10.40 -12.07 17.53
N PHE A 17 -11.34 -12.90 17.13
CA PHE A 17 -12.17 -12.70 15.94
C PHE A 17 -12.89 -11.35 15.93
N GLY A 18 -13.53 -11.00 17.07
CA GLY A 18 -14.35 -9.80 17.16
C GLY A 18 -13.53 -8.51 17.05
N ALA A 19 -12.34 -8.46 17.64
CA ALA A 19 -11.46 -7.30 17.54
C ALA A 19 -10.97 -7.12 16.10
N THR A 20 -10.57 -8.20 15.44
CA THR A 20 -10.10 -8.16 14.05
C THR A 20 -11.21 -7.74 13.09
N LEU A 21 -12.44 -8.24 13.28
CA LEU A 21 -13.56 -7.87 12.42
C LEU A 21 -13.90 -6.37 12.55
N ARG A 22 -13.91 -5.83 13.78
CA ARG A 22 -14.11 -4.39 14.02
C ARG A 22 -12.97 -3.53 13.43
N GLU A 23 -11.73 -3.99 13.55
CA GLU A 23 -10.57 -3.31 12.94
C GLU A 23 -10.73 -3.17 11.43
N LEU A 24 -11.08 -4.27 10.73
CA LEU A 24 -11.29 -4.27 9.28
C LEU A 24 -12.45 -3.36 8.86
N TYR A 25 -13.56 -3.39 9.63
CA TYR A 25 -14.70 -2.53 9.38
C TYR A 25 -14.34 -1.05 9.48
N LEU A 26 -13.58 -0.66 10.52
CA LEU A 26 -13.12 0.73 10.71
C LEU A 26 -12.07 1.17 9.65
N GLN A 27 -11.40 0.22 9.01
CA GLN A 27 -10.47 0.48 7.90
C GLN A 27 -11.16 0.51 6.53
N ASP A 28 -12.50 0.54 6.49
CA ASP A 28 -13.31 0.51 5.26
C ASP A 28 -12.96 -0.68 4.34
N THR A 29 -12.60 -1.83 4.94
CA THR A 29 -12.18 -3.02 4.20
C THR A 29 -13.39 -3.90 3.91
N PRO A 30 -13.64 -4.33 2.65
CA PRO A 30 -14.68 -5.31 2.33
C PRO A 30 -14.45 -6.62 3.08
N ILE A 31 -15.51 -7.15 3.70
CA ILE A 31 -15.45 -8.32 4.60
C ILE A 31 -16.31 -9.45 4.05
N ILE A 32 -15.68 -10.61 3.82
CA ILE A 32 -16.35 -11.88 3.55
C ILE A 32 -16.12 -12.79 4.76
N ALA A 33 -17.14 -12.98 5.58
CA ALA A 33 -17.03 -13.78 6.81
C ALA A 33 -17.62 -15.19 6.60
N LEU A 34 -16.74 -16.21 6.67
CA LEU A 34 -17.19 -17.62 6.65
C LEU A 34 -17.64 -18.03 8.06
N CYS A 35 -18.81 -17.59 8.46
CA CYS A 35 -19.43 -17.93 9.75
C CYS A 35 -20.92 -17.54 9.75
N ALA A 36 -21.63 -17.90 10.81
CA ALA A 36 -23.03 -17.53 10.98
C ALA A 36 -23.22 -16.00 11.00
N ALA A 37 -24.14 -15.47 10.20
CA ALA A 37 -24.46 -14.04 10.08
C ALA A 37 -24.67 -13.35 11.44
N GLY A 38 -25.32 -14.03 12.40
CA GLY A 38 -25.54 -13.52 13.75
C GLY A 38 -24.26 -13.25 14.55
N ILE A 39 -23.14 -13.90 14.23
CA ILE A 39 -21.84 -13.62 14.84
C ILE A 39 -21.31 -12.28 14.34
N VAL A 40 -21.37 -12.06 13.03
CA VAL A 40 -20.93 -10.81 12.38
C VAL A 40 -21.74 -9.63 12.90
N ILE A 41 -23.08 -9.75 12.89
CA ILE A 41 -24.00 -8.70 13.37
C ILE A 41 -23.70 -8.31 14.82
N ARG A 42 -23.61 -9.29 15.76
CA ARG A 42 -23.31 -9.00 17.16
C ARG A 42 -21.95 -8.39 17.37
N THR A 43 -20.97 -8.78 16.58
CA THR A 43 -19.60 -8.25 16.64
C THR A 43 -19.51 -6.80 16.20
N LEU A 44 -20.23 -6.42 15.14
CA LEU A 44 -20.24 -5.08 14.58
C LEU A 44 -21.28 -4.15 15.22
N ALA A 45 -22.27 -4.68 15.93
CA ALA A 45 -23.35 -3.89 16.53
C ALA A 45 -22.91 -2.62 17.27
N PRO A 46 -21.82 -2.59 18.05
CA PRO A 46 -21.34 -1.37 18.70
C PRO A 46 -20.91 -0.25 17.73
N LEU A 47 -20.58 -0.58 16.48
CA LEU A 47 -20.13 0.36 15.44
C LEU A 47 -21.26 0.83 14.54
N LEU A 48 -22.47 0.25 14.64
CA LEU A 48 -23.62 0.49 13.74
C LEU A 48 -24.63 1.50 14.32
N LEU A 49 -24.26 2.25 15.35
CA LEU A 49 -25.16 3.20 16.03
C LEU A 49 -25.47 4.43 15.16
N GLU A 50 -24.58 4.82 14.29
CA GLU A 50 -24.76 5.95 13.37
C GLU A 50 -24.75 5.45 11.93
N LYS A 51 -25.68 5.96 11.13
CA LYS A 51 -25.78 5.66 9.70
C LYS A 51 -24.68 6.43 8.95
N GLY A 52 -23.67 5.73 8.46
CA GLY A 52 -22.56 6.31 7.70
C GLY A 52 -22.29 5.55 6.39
N ALA A 53 -21.15 5.85 5.77
CA ALA A 53 -20.58 5.00 4.73
C ALA A 53 -20.09 3.70 5.41
N GLU A 54 -20.52 2.56 4.88
CA GLU A 54 -20.22 1.25 5.43
C GLU A 54 -19.50 0.41 4.38
N PRO A 55 -18.41 -0.30 4.74
CA PRO A 55 -17.81 -1.25 3.83
C PRO A 55 -18.78 -2.40 3.50
N PRO A 56 -18.60 -3.06 2.35
CA PRO A 56 -19.32 -4.29 2.05
C PRO A 56 -19.02 -5.37 3.09
N VAL A 57 -20.04 -5.85 3.79
CA VAL A 57 -19.93 -6.98 4.74
C VAL A 57 -20.94 -8.04 4.38
N LEU A 58 -20.47 -9.26 4.10
CA LEU A 58 -21.32 -10.41 3.85
C LEU A 58 -20.87 -11.63 4.67
N ALA A 59 -21.81 -12.50 4.99
CA ALA A 59 -21.56 -13.79 5.60
C ALA A 59 -21.78 -14.91 4.57
N VAL A 60 -20.89 -15.89 4.56
CA VAL A 60 -21.02 -17.11 3.76
C VAL A 60 -21.09 -18.30 4.71
N ALA A 61 -22.01 -19.24 4.46
CA ALA A 61 -22.08 -20.47 5.22
C ALA A 61 -20.80 -21.31 5.02
N GLU A 62 -20.37 -22.03 6.05
CA GLU A 62 -19.11 -22.82 6.01
C GLU A 62 -19.12 -23.89 4.90
N ASP A 63 -20.29 -24.40 4.55
CA ASP A 63 -20.51 -25.37 3.46
C ASP A 63 -20.78 -24.71 2.09
N GLY A 64 -20.74 -23.39 2.00
CA GLY A 64 -21.04 -22.63 0.80
C GLY A 64 -22.53 -22.56 0.43
N SER A 65 -23.44 -23.11 1.22
CA SER A 65 -24.87 -23.23 0.91
C SER A 65 -25.64 -21.90 0.93
N ALA A 66 -25.08 -20.82 1.52
CA ALA A 66 -25.72 -19.52 1.61
C ALA A 66 -24.73 -18.36 1.54
N VAL A 67 -25.11 -17.30 0.82
CA VAL A 67 -24.38 -16.03 0.74
C VAL A 67 -25.32 -14.91 1.17
N VAL A 68 -25.02 -14.25 2.29
CA VAL A 68 -25.89 -13.29 2.95
C VAL A 68 -25.24 -11.92 3.03
N PRO A 69 -25.58 -10.94 2.17
CA PRO A 69 -25.12 -9.56 2.32
C PRO A 69 -25.74 -8.94 3.60
N LEU A 70 -24.92 -8.29 4.41
CA LEU A 70 -25.32 -7.74 5.72
C LEU A 70 -25.29 -6.22 5.75
N LEU A 71 -24.19 -5.60 5.31
CA LEU A 71 -23.93 -4.15 5.35
C LEU A 71 -23.25 -3.69 4.08
N GLY A 72 -23.28 -2.36 3.83
CA GLY A 72 -22.60 -1.77 2.69
C GLY A 72 -23.37 -1.92 1.36
N GLY A 73 -24.69 -1.81 1.39
CA GLY A 73 -25.54 -1.87 0.18
C GLY A 73 -25.12 -0.90 -0.90
N LEU A 74 -24.73 0.33 -0.54
CA LEU A 74 -24.22 1.35 -1.46
C LEU A 74 -22.74 1.14 -1.80
N GLY A 75 -22.01 0.38 -1.01
CA GLY A 75 -20.62 -0.03 -1.25
C GLY A 75 -20.48 -1.25 -2.17
N GLY A 76 -21.59 -1.81 -2.68
CA GLY A 76 -21.55 -2.91 -3.64
C GLY A 76 -21.63 -4.31 -3.04
N VAL A 77 -22.04 -4.48 -1.76
CA VAL A 77 -22.14 -5.80 -1.13
C VAL A 77 -23.04 -6.77 -1.90
N ASN A 78 -24.11 -6.28 -2.54
CA ASN A 78 -25.01 -7.14 -3.30
C ASN A 78 -24.39 -7.60 -4.64
N VAL A 79 -23.53 -6.80 -5.26
CA VAL A 79 -22.74 -7.20 -6.43
C VAL A 79 -21.79 -8.32 -6.04
N LEU A 80 -21.01 -8.10 -4.97
CA LEU A 80 -20.09 -9.10 -4.42
C LEU A 80 -20.82 -10.40 -4.01
N ALA A 81 -22.03 -10.28 -3.42
CA ALA A 81 -22.85 -11.44 -3.05
C ALA A 81 -23.29 -12.25 -4.29
N ARG A 82 -23.63 -11.61 -5.40
CA ARG A 82 -24.00 -12.30 -6.66
C ARG A 82 -22.79 -13.01 -7.27
N GLU A 83 -21.62 -12.37 -7.29
CA GLU A 83 -20.39 -12.96 -7.81
C GLU A 83 -20.01 -14.23 -7.03
N ILE A 84 -20.00 -14.15 -5.71
CA ILE A 84 -19.69 -15.32 -4.86
C ILE A 84 -20.75 -16.41 -5.01
N ALA A 85 -22.03 -16.04 -4.99
CA ALA A 85 -23.14 -16.98 -5.11
C ALA A 85 -23.10 -17.73 -6.45
N ALA A 86 -22.77 -17.04 -7.55
CA ALA A 86 -22.60 -17.64 -8.86
C ALA A 86 -21.46 -18.68 -8.89
N HIS A 87 -20.34 -18.42 -8.19
CA HIS A 87 -19.24 -19.38 -8.07
C HIS A 87 -19.59 -20.61 -7.19
N LEU A 88 -20.50 -20.43 -6.25
CA LEU A 88 -20.97 -21.50 -5.35
C LEU A 88 -22.22 -22.23 -5.87
N ASP A 89 -22.76 -21.80 -7.01
CA ASP A 89 -24.03 -22.31 -7.59
C ASP A 89 -25.22 -22.22 -6.61
N VAL A 90 -25.32 -21.09 -5.92
CA VAL A 90 -26.42 -20.79 -4.97
C VAL A 90 -27.06 -19.43 -5.26
N ALA A 91 -28.24 -19.17 -4.72
CA ALA A 91 -28.86 -17.86 -4.78
C ALA A 91 -28.39 -16.98 -3.61
N PRO A 92 -28.02 -15.69 -3.85
CA PRO A 92 -27.67 -14.79 -2.76
C PRO A 92 -28.94 -14.32 -2.02
N ALA A 93 -28.87 -14.21 -0.68
CA ALA A 93 -29.98 -13.77 0.16
C ALA A 93 -30.14 -12.23 0.17
N ILE A 94 -30.30 -11.61 -0.99
CA ILE A 94 -30.48 -10.16 -1.14
C ILE A 94 -31.89 -9.79 -0.66
N THR A 95 -31.97 -8.77 0.22
CA THR A 95 -33.23 -8.28 0.80
C THR A 95 -33.55 -6.82 0.41
N THR A 96 -32.68 -6.17 -0.37
CA THR A 96 -32.84 -4.77 -0.79
C THR A 96 -34.03 -4.64 -1.74
N SER A 97 -35.11 -4.01 -1.28
CA SER A 97 -36.40 -3.94 -2.01
C SER A 97 -36.26 -3.38 -3.42
N GLY A 98 -35.43 -2.36 -3.62
CA GLY A 98 -35.19 -1.78 -4.95
C GLY A 98 -34.56 -2.78 -5.92
N GLU A 99 -33.58 -3.54 -5.49
CA GLU A 99 -32.94 -4.55 -6.34
C GLU A 99 -33.85 -5.76 -6.62
N LEU A 100 -34.62 -6.18 -5.63
CA LEU A 100 -35.60 -7.27 -5.84
C LEU A 100 -36.71 -6.88 -6.81
N ARG A 101 -37.18 -5.62 -6.76
CA ARG A 101 -38.26 -5.15 -7.58
C ARG A 101 -37.83 -4.72 -8.99
N PHE A 102 -36.65 -4.09 -9.09
CA PHE A 102 -36.17 -3.49 -10.33
C PHE A 102 -35.01 -4.25 -11.01
N GLY A 103 -34.48 -5.29 -10.37
CA GLY A 103 -33.37 -6.08 -10.90
C GLY A 103 -32.02 -5.36 -10.88
N THR A 104 -31.96 -4.12 -10.36
CA THR A 104 -30.74 -3.30 -10.31
C THR A 104 -30.75 -2.34 -9.12
N CYS A 105 -29.55 -1.87 -8.71
CA CYS A 105 -29.41 -0.82 -7.70
C CYS A 105 -29.22 0.54 -8.40
N LEU A 106 -30.28 1.35 -8.46
CA LEU A 106 -30.20 2.69 -9.05
C LEU A 106 -29.24 3.64 -8.30
N LEU A 107 -29.06 3.43 -6.99
CA LEU A 107 -28.18 4.26 -6.14
C LEU A 107 -26.70 3.86 -6.21
N ASN A 108 -26.41 2.72 -6.78
CA ASN A 108 -25.04 2.24 -7.03
C ASN A 108 -24.96 1.74 -8.48
N PRO A 109 -24.86 2.65 -9.46
CA PRO A 109 -24.74 2.28 -10.86
C PRO A 109 -23.46 1.47 -11.10
N PRO A 110 -23.43 0.61 -12.13
CA PRO A 110 -22.26 -0.22 -12.42
C PRO A 110 -21.04 0.62 -12.83
N ALA A 111 -19.87 -0.04 -12.89
CA ALA A 111 -18.63 0.59 -13.35
C ALA A 111 -18.83 1.34 -14.68
N GLY A 112 -18.22 2.50 -14.80
CA GLY A 112 -18.42 3.41 -15.94
C GLY A 112 -19.57 4.41 -15.79
N TYR A 113 -20.33 4.36 -14.69
CA TYR A 113 -21.41 5.31 -14.40
C TYR A 113 -21.27 5.89 -12.99
N THR A 114 -21.76 7.11 -12.79
CA THR A 114 -21.74 7.81 -11.49
C THR A 114 -23.12 8.40 -11.20
N LEU A 115 -23.58 8.25 -9.95
CA LEU A 115 -24.80 8.89 -9.46
C LEU A 115 -24.54 10.38 -9.18
N GLY A 116 -25.45 11.25 -9.60
CA GLY A 116 -25.30 12.70 -9.41
C GLY A 116 -25.46 13.15 -7.96
N ASP A 117 -26.53 12.71 -7.30
CA ASP A 117 -26.83 13.05 -5.90
C ASP A 117 -27.47 11.85 -5.18
N LEU A 118 -26.83 11.43 -4.09
CA LEU A 118 -27.28 10.25 -3.33
C LEU A 118 -28.55 10.51 -2.53
N GLU A 119 -28.68 11.69 -1.91
CA GLU A 119 -29.83 12.00 -1.05
C GLU A 119 -31.11 12.20 -1.86
N LEU A 120 -31.02 12.89 -2.99
CA LEU A 120 -32.12 12.98 -3.94
C LEU A 120 -32.44 11.62 -4.55
N GLY A 121 -31.41 10.84 -4.89
CA GLY A 121 -31.57 9.46 -5.38
C GLY A 121 -32.33 8.55 -4.40
N LYS A 122 -32.06 8.64 -3.10
CA LYS A 122 -32.81 7.89 -2.08
C LYS A 122 -34.28 8.22 -2.07
N ARG A 123 -34.64 9.51 -2.19
CA ARG A 123 -36.03 9.97 -2.30
C ARG A 123 -36.68 9.44 -3.56
N PHE A 124 -36.01 9.60 -4.70
CA PHE A 124 -36.45 9.08 -5.99
C PHE A 124 -36.78 7.58 -5.94
N VAL A 125 -35.88 6.76 -5.41
CA VAL A 125 -36.10 5.32 -5.26
C VAL A 125 -37.24 5.00 -4.27
N SER A 126 -37.42 5.81 -3.23
CA SER A 126 -38.54 5.68 -2.30
C SER A 126 -39.88 5.90 -3.01
N ASP A 127 -40.00 6.92 -3.89
CA ASP A 127 -41.20 7.19 -4.66
C ASP A 127 -41.50 6.06 -5.67
N LEU A 128 -40.47 5.55 -6.37
CA LEU A 128 -40.59 4.36 -7.21
C LEU A 128 -41.11 3.13 -6.45
N LEU A 129 -40.61 2.90 -5.24
CA LEU A 129 -41.06 1.80 -4.38
C LEU A 129 -42.48 2.01 -3.88
N ALA A 130 -42.95 3.26 -3.76
CA ALA A 130 -44.32 3.61 -3.45
C ALA A 130 -45.30 3.39 -4.62
N GLY A 131 -44.78 3.12 -5.82
CA GLY A 131 -45.60 2.78 -7.00
C GLY A 131 -45.62 3.85 -8.10
N GLU A 132 -44.82 4.90 -8.00
CA GLU A 132 -44.66 5.88 -9.09
C GLU A 132 -44.02 5.21 -10.31
N THR A 133 -44.31 5.78 -11.48
CA THR A 133 -43.68 5.39 -12.76
C THR A 133 -42.53 6.31 -13.10
N VAL A 134 -41.66 5.89 -14.03
CA VAL A 134 -40.48 6.62 -14.42
C VAL A 134 -40.33 6.76 -15.92
N ARG A 135 -39.85 7.92 -16.38
CA ARG A 135 -39.39 8.17 -17.74
C ARG A 135 -37.86 8.07 -17.77
N ILE A 136 -37.29 7.49 -18.81
CA ILE A 136 -35.85 7.41 -19.00
C ILE A 136 -35.47 8.29 -20.20
N GLU A 137 -34.58 9.26 -19.97
CA GLU A 137 -33.98 10.11 -20.98
C GLU A 137 -32.47 9.78 -21.10
N GLY A 138 -32.05 9.47 -22.32
CA GLY A 138 -30.70 8.92 -22.58
C GLY A 138 -30.70 7.39 -22.60
N SER A 139 -29.52 6.80 -22.62
CA SER A 139 -29.37 5.35 -22.78
C SER A 139 -28.22 4.81 -21.91
N ALA A 140 -28.49 3.71 -21.24
CA ALA A 140 -27.46 2.87 -20.60
C ALA A 140 -27.89 1.40 -20.70
N PRO A 141 -27.01 0.48 -21.13
CA PRO A 141 -27.33 -0.94 -21.31
C PRO A 141 -27.92 -1.62 -20.07
N TRP A 142 -27.41 -1.28 -18.90
CA TRP A 142 -27.87 -1.84 -17.61
C TRP A 142 -29.28 -1.34 -17.20
N LEU A 143 -29.66 -0.13 -17.58
CA LEU A 143 -31.04 0.38 -17.36
C LEU A 143 -32.03 -0.25 -18.29
N ALA A 144 -31.64 -0.58 -19.53
CA ALA A 144 -32.47 -1.30 -20.47
C ALA A 144 -32.87 -2.71 -20.00
N GLN A 145 -32.03 -3.31 -19.15
CA GLN A 145 -32.28 -4.62 -18.53
C GLN A 145 -33.04 -4.53 -17.20
N ALA A 146 -33.20 -3.33 -16.65
CA ALA A 146 -33.90 -3.09 -15.40
C ALA A 146 -35.44 -3.18 -15.57
N GLN A 147 -36.12 -3.75 -14.56
CA GLN A 147 -37.57 -3.90 -14.51
C GLN A 147 -38.22 -2.64 -13.92
N LEU A 148 -37.94 -1.47 -14.51
CA LEU A 148 -38.50 -0.22 -14.07
C LEU A 148 -39.91 -0.03 -14.60
N PRO A 149 -40.89 0.51 -13.80
CA PRO A 149 -42.25 0.82 -14.26
C PRO A 149 -42.21 2.07 -15.16
N GLN A 150 -42.02 1.89 -16.47
CA GLN A 150 -41.85 2.98 -17.43
C GLN A 150 -43.19 3.53 -17.91
N ASP A 151 -43.30 4.88 -17.93
CA ASP A 151 -44.39 5.63 -18.52
C ASP A 151 -43.85 6.94 -19.12
N LYS A 152 -44.30 7.31 -20.33
CA LYS A 152 -43.85 8.53 -21.03
C LYS A 152 -44.29 9.81 -20.33
N GLU A 153 -45.40 9.78 -19.61
CA GLU A 153 -45.97 10.91 -18.87
C GLU A 153 -45.57 10.90 -17.39
N ALA A 154 -44.61 10.03 -16.99
CA ALA A 154 -44.19 9.92 -15.62
C ALA A 154 -43.60 11.23 -15.06
N ARG A 155 -43.93 11.53 -13.82
CA ARG A 155 -43.34 12.64 -13.06
C ARG A 155 -41.84 12.42 -12.83
N LEU A 156 -41.46 11.20 -12.46
CA LEU A 156 -40.08 10.86 -12.18
C LEU A 156 -39.30 10.64 -13.49
N THR A 157 -38.07 11.16 -13.55
CA THR A 157 -37.22 11.02 -14.74
C THR A 157 -35.83 10.54 -14.36
N VAL A 158 -35.32 9.49 -15.02
CA VAL A 158 -33.91 9.12 -15.01
C VAL A 158 -33.22 9.77 -16.19
N HIS A 159 -32.29 10.67 -15.94
CA HIS A 159 -31.44 11.26 -16.97
C HIS A 159 -30.11 10.54 -17.06
N VAL A 160 -29.74 10.04 -18.22
CA VAL A 160 -28.46 9.45 -18.54
C VAL A 160 -27.74 10.31 -19.56
N GLY A 161 -26.63 10.95 -19.13
CA GLY A 161 -25.89 11.82 -20.05
C GLY A 161 -24.77 12.58 -19.32
N HIS A 162 -23.89 13.20 -20.10
CA HIS A 162 -22.75 13.96 -19.60
C HIS A 162 -23.06 15.45 -19.33
N ALA A 163 -24.25 15.92 -19.71
CA ALA A 163 -24.62 17.33 -19.58
C ALA A 163 -24.75 17.74 -18.09
N GLU A 164 -24.18 18.89 -17.73
CA GLU A 164 -24.34 19.47 -16.40
C GLU A 164 -25.83 19.83 -16.16
N ARG A 165 -26.38 19.35 -15.05
CA ARG A 165 -27.77 19.60 -14.65
C ARG A 165 -27.85 19.92 -13.16
N MET A 166 -28.76 20.79 -12.79
CA MET A 166 -29.15 20.97 -11.40
C MET A 166 -30.01 19.78 -10.97
N ALA A 167 -29.59 19.11 -9.90
CA ALA A 167 -30.36 18.01 -9.35
C ALA A 167 -31.70 18.51 -8.74
N CYS A 168 -32.81 17.82 -8.99
CA CYS A 168 -34.07 18.06 -8.34
C CYS A 168 -34.68 16.76 -7.80
N ALA A 169 -35.75 16.87 -7.00
CA ALA A 169 -36.33 15.73 -6.29
C ALA A 169 -36.96 14.67 -7.21
N ASP A 170 -37.46 15.10 -8.38
CA ASP A 170 -38.11 14.22 -9.33
C ASP A 170 -37.18 13.66 -10.41
N GLU A 171 -35.87 13.94 -10.30
CA GLU A 171 -34.86 13.53 -11.28
C GLU A 171 -33.77 12.70 -10.64
N LEU A 172 -33.40 11.59 -11.28
CA LEU A 172 -32.22 10.79 -10.96
C LEU A 172 -31.18 11.01 -12.04
N LEU A 173 -30.07 11.66 -11.68
CA LEU A 173 -29.00 11.96 -12.63
C LEU A 173 -27.97 10.82 -12.60
N ILE A 174 -27.78 10.18 -13.76
CA ILE A 174 -26.75 9.14 -13.98
C ILE A 174 -25.77 9.66 -15.02
N TYR A 175 -24.53 9.83 -14.62
CA TYR A 175 -23.46 10.33 -15.45
C TYR A 175 -22.61 9.18 -15.99
N PRO A 176 -22.59 8.90 -17.32
CA PRO A 176 -21.61 8.01 -17.91
C PRO A 176 -20.23 8.64 -17.78
N ARG A 177 -19.22 7.87 -17.36
CA ARG A 177 -17.82 8.30 -17.34
C ARG A 177 -17.22 8.20 -18.75
N ASN A 178 -17.68 9.06 -19.64
CA ASN A 178 -17.30 9.05 -21.05
C ASN A 178 -16.53 10.30 -21.49
N VAL A 179 -16.09 11.14 -20.55
CA VAL A 179 -15.35 12.35 -20.82
C VAL A 179 -13.87 12.15 -20.53
N LEU A 180 -13.02 12.37 -21.53
CA LEU A 180 -11.57 12.41 -21.43
C LEU A 180 -11.10 13.87 -21.44
N ILE A 181 -10.21 14.23 -20.53
CA ILE A 181 -9.60 15.55 -20.48
C ILE A 181 -8.10 15.41 -20.68
N ALA A 182 -7.58 15.90 -21.80
CA ALA A 182 -6.15 16.03 -21.99
C ALA A 182 -5.68 17.41 -21.53
N VAL A 183 -4.55 17.45 -20.83
CA VAL A 183 -4.00 18.66 -20.22
C VAL A 183 -2.50 18.81 -20.50
N ALA A 184 -2.09 20.07 -20.74
CA ALA A 184 -0.67 20.44 -20.76
C ALA A 184 -0.24 20.94 -19.38
N ALA A 185 1.00 20.63 -18.99
CA ALA A 185 1.59 21.20 -17.79
C ALA A 185 1.85 22.69 -17.95
N GLY A 186 1.77 23.47 -16.86
CA GLY A 186 2.12 24.90 -16.85
C GLY A 186 1.00 25.87 -16.51
N THR A 187 -0.19 25.36 -16.12
CA THR A 187 -1.30 26.19 -15.63
C THR A 187 -1.26 26.21 -14.10
N ASP A 188 -1.18 27.38 -13.47
CA ASP A 188 -1.06 27.54 -12.00
C ASP A 188 -2.27 27.02 -11.23
N ASP A 189 -3.50 27.25 -11.76
CA ASP A 189 -4.76 26.70 -11.22
C ASP A 189 -5.41 25.77 -12.24
N LEU A 190 -4.82 24.60 -12.44
CA LEU A 190 -5.31 23.64 -13.43
C LEU A 190 -6.70 23.08 -13.07
N SER A 191 -6.96 22.83 -11.78
CA SER A 191 -8.26 22.34 -11.31
C SER A 191 -9.38 23.35 -11.60
N GLY A 192 -9.17 24.62 -11.28
CA GLY A 192 -10.10 25.70 -11.59
C GLY A 192 -10.31 25.87 -13.10
N ALA A 193 -9.24 25.84 -13.88
CA ALA A 193 -9.30 25.93 -15.34
C ALA A 193 -10.10 24.77 -15.96
N ILE A 194 -9.92 23.54 -15.49
CA ILE A 194 -10.70 22.36 -15.93
C ILE A 194 -12.17 22.54 -15.58
N ARG A 195 -12.50 22.91 -14.32
CA ARG A 195 -13.89 23.12 -13.91
C ARG A 195 -14.58 24.21 -14.74
N GLN A 196 -13.88 25.29 -15.03
CA GLN A 196 -14.38 26.36 -15.89
C GLN A 196 -14.62 25.88 -17.33
N ALA A 197 -13.67 25.11 -17.90
CA ALA A 197 -13.81 24.57 -19.25
C ALA A 197 -14.98 23.57 -19.35
N LEU A 198 -15.16 22.70 -18.35
CA LEU A 198 -16.32 21.79 -18.27
C LEU A 198 -17.63 22.55 -18.18
N HIS A 199 -17.72 23.57 -17.35
CA HIS A 199 -18.93 24.41 -17.21
C HIS A 199 -19.26 25.15 -18.51
N GLN A 200 -18.25 25.72 -19.17
CA GLN A 200 -18.45 26.38 -20.49
C GLN A 200 -18.93 25.39 -21.57
N ALA A 201 -18.47 24.13 -21.49
CA ALA A 201 -18.93 23.07 -22.39
C ALA A 201 -20.28 22.46 -21.97
N GLY A 202 -20.83 22.86 -20.81
CA GLY A 202 -22.05 22.28 -20.25
C GLY A 202 -21.93 20.83 -19.83
N ILE A 203 -20.71 20.40 -19.41
CA ILE A 203 -20.38 19.00 -19.06
C ILE A 203 -20.24 18.87 -17.55
N ALA A 204 -20.88 17.87 -16.98
CA ALA A 204 -20.78 17.53 -15.56
C ALA A 204 -19.42 16.93 -15.21
N VAL A 205 -18.79 17.38 -14.12
CA VAL A 205 -17.52 16.84 -13.64
C VAL A 205 -17.60 15.34 -13.32
N GLN A 206 -18.76 14.84 -12.92
CA GLN A 206 -19.02 13.43 -12.63
C GLN A 206 -18.89 12.52 -13.87
N SER A 207 -18.97 13.09 -15.07
CA SER A 207 -18.79 12.36 -16.34
C SER A 207 -17.32 12.17 -16.74
N VAL A 208 -16.37 12.80 -16.02
CA VAL A 208 -14.94 12.68 -16.33
C VAL A 208 -14.45 11.28 -15.97
N ALA A 209 -13.91 10.56 -16.95
CA ALA A 209 -13.32 9.24 -16.78
C ALA A 209 -11.89 9.33 -16.23
N CYS A 210 -11.04 10.17 -16.86
CA CYS A 210 -9.67 10.41 -16.42
C CYS A 210 -9.09 11.70 -16.99
N LEU A 211 -7.98 12.14 -16.40
CA LEU A 211 -7.07 13.12 -16.99
C LEU A 211 -6.00 12.39 -17.81
N LEU A 212 -5.59 12.97 -18.91
CA LEU A 212 -4.50 12.49 -19.77
C LEU A 212 -3.48 13.59 -19.97
N ALA A 213 -2.21 13.28 -19.74
CA ALA A 213 -1.07 14.19 -19.98
C ALA A 213 0.02 13.47 -20.75
N VAL A 214 1.03 14.21 -21.22
CA VAL A 214 2.20 13.61 -21.85
C VAL A 214 3.12 12.99 -20.81
N ASP A 215 3.84 11.96 -21.19
CA ASP A 215 4.72 11.20 -20.29
C ASP A 215 5.91 12.01 -19.76
N THR A 216 6.35 13.05 -20.48
CA THR A 216 7.36 14.00 -20.00
C THR A 216 6.93 14.77 -18.75
N ASP A 217 5.63 14.86 -18.49
CA ASP A 217 5.05 15.58 -17.36
C ASP A 217 4.68 14.67 -16.17
N MET A 218 5.07 13.38 -16.19
CA MET A 218 4.75 12.40 -15.13
C MET A 218 5.12 12.85 -13.72
N ALA A 219 6.21 13.62 -13.58
CA ALA A 219 6.67 14.11 -12.28
C ALA A 219 5.96 15.39 -11.82
N ASN A 220 5.08 15.98 -12.65
CA ASN A 220 4.43 17.24 -12.34
C ASN A 220 3.46 17.10 -11.15
N VAL A 221 3.70 17.90 -10.12
CA VAL A 221 2.93 17.86 -8.86
C VAL A 221 1.52 18.40 -9.06
N THR A 222 1.36 19.48 -9.87
CA THR A 222 0.06 20.10 -10.15
C THR A 222 -0.90 19.12 -10.82
N LEU A 223 -0.42 18.30 -11.77
CA LEU A 223 -1.23 17.26 -12.43
C LEU A 223 -1.75 16.24 -11.40
N ARG A 224 -0.89 15.81 -10.49
CA ARG A 224 -1.26 14.85 -9.44
C ARG A 224 -2.27 15.44 -8.46
N GLU A 225 -2.06 16.66 -8.01
CA GLU A 225 -2.96 17.36 -7.09
C GLU A 225 -4.33 17.59 -7.74
N THR A 226 -4.36 18.03 -8.99
CA THR A 226 -5.58 18.18 -9.79
C THR A 226 -6.36 16.86 -9.92
N SER A 227 -5.67 15.76 -10.21
CA SER A 227 -6.27 14.42 -10.28
C SER A 227 -6.92 14.01 -8.96
N LEU A 228 -6.25 14.25 -7.84
CA LEU A 228 -6.77 13.98 -6.50
C LEU A 228 -7.97 14.86 -6.16
N GLU A 229 -7.91 16.16 -6.47
CA GLU A 229 -8.99 17.12 -6.21
C GLU A 229 -10.25 16.85 -7.03
N LEU A 230 -10.09 16.43 -8.28
CA LEU A 230 -11.20 16.03 -9.14
C LEU A 230 -11.69 14.59 -8.86
N GLY A 231 -10.93 13.80 -8.11
CA GLY A 231 -11.25 12.40 -7.82
C GLY A 231 -11.24 11.50 -9.06
N VAL A 232 -10.38 11.80 -10.05
CA VAL A 232 -10.28 11.05 -11.31
C VAL A 232 -8.87 10.54 -11.54
N PRO A 233 -8.68 9.36 -12.19
CA PRO A 233 -7.36 8.83 -12.52
C PRO A 233 -6.56 9.77 -13.43
N LEU A 234 -5.25 9.87 -13.20
CA LEU A 234 -4.30 10.53 -14.08
C LEU A 234 -3.55 9.48 -14.90
N ARG A 235 -3.56 9.66 -16.22
CA ARG A 235 -2.95 8.77 -17.18
C ARG A 235 -1.95 9.53 -18.05
N PHE A 236 -0.98 8.82 -18.60
CA PHE A 236 0.07 9.41 -19.42
C PHE A 236 0.18 8.65 -20.74
N ALA A 237 0.40 9.41 -21.81
CA ALA A 237 0.67 8.88 -23.15
C ALA A 237 1.96 9.53 -23.71
N ASP A 238 2.45 8.97 -24.80
CA ASP A 238 3.65 9.49 -25.47
C ASP A 238 3.44 10.95 -25.90
N ALA A 239 4.51 11.72 -25.91
CA ALA A 239 4.48 13.13 -26.26
C ALA A 239 3.99 13.34 -27.70
N VAL A 240 3.07 14.28 -27.87
CA VAL A 240 2.47 14.71 -29.15
C VAL A 240 2.54 16.23 -29.28
N ALA A 241 2.14 16.77 -30.43
CA ALA A 241 2.29 18.20 -30.71
C ALA A 241 1.35 19.09 -29.87
N ASP A 242 0.14 18.62 -29.58
CA ASP A 242 -0.87 19.36 -28.81
C ASP A 242 -1.82 18.43 -28.04
N VAL A 243 -2.54 18.99 -27.06
CA VAL A 243 -3.52 18.26 -26.25
C VAL A 243 -4.70 17.69 -27.05
N GLY A 244 -5.02 18.28 -28.17
CA GLY A 244 -6.06 17.79 -29.08
C GLY A 244 -5.64 16.50 -29.80
N GLU A 245 -4.35 16.39 -30.18
CA GLU A 245 -3.79 15.12 -30.69
C GLU A 245 -3.78 14.03 -29.62
N LEU A 246 -3.45 14.39 -28.39
CA LEU A 246 -3.48 13.47 -27.27
C LEU A 246 -4.87 12.80 -27.12
N VAL A 247 -5.91 13.61 -27.19
CA VAL A 247 -7.31 13.12 -27.13
C VAL A 247 -7.64 12.23 -28.33
N ARG A 248 -7.29 12.67 -29.57
CA ARG A 248 -7.60 11.91 -30.79
C ARG A 248 -6.86 10.56 -30.85
N GLY A 249 -5.70 10.46 -30.19
CA GLY A 249 -4.98 9.20 -30.05
C GLY A 249 -5.74 8.15 -29.23
N VAL A 250 -6.65 8.58 -28.35
CA VAL A 250 -7.48 7.71 -27.51
C VAL A 250 -8.90 7.57 -28.07
N ILE A 251 -9.51 8.68 -28.47
CA ILE A 251 -10.88 8.73 -29.01
C ILE A 251 -10.81 9.21 -30.46
N ALA A 252 -10.75 8.26 -31.39
CA ALA A 252 -10.60 8.58 -32.82
C ALA A 252 -11.74 9.46 -33.36
N HIS A 253 -12.97 9.25 -32.88
CA HIS A 253 -14.17 9.97 -33.30
C HIS A 253 -14.96 10.44 -32.06
N PRO A 254 -14.54 11.54 -31.40
CA PRO A 254 -15.31 12.09 -30.29
C PRO A 254 -16.66 12.63 -30.74
N VAL A 255 -17.71 12.44 -29.92
CA VAL A 255 -19.02 13.04 -30.13
C VAL A 255 -18.91 14.56 -30.12
N CYS A 256 -18.14 15.09 -29.18
CA CYS A 256 -17.83 16.52 -29.05
C CYS A 256 -16.35 16.68 -28.66
N LEU A 257 -15.75 17.76 -29.14
CA LEU A 257 -14.40 18.18 -28.77
C LEU A 257 -14.43 19.67 -28.44
N PHE A 258 -14.01 20.02 -27.23
CA PHE A 258 -13.89 21.37 -26.72
C PHE A 258 -12.48 21.63 -26.22
N GLY A 259 -12.07 22.89 -26.11
CA GLY A 259 -10.85 23.22 -25.43
C GLY A 259 -10.05 24.33 -26.08
N ASN A 260 -8.81 24.46 -25.61
CA ASN A 260 -7.79 25.42 -26.05
C ASN A 260 -6.42 24.71 -26.10
N ASP A 261 -5.35 25.47 -26.24
CA ASP A 261 -3.98 24.92 -26.33
C ASP A 261 -3.50 24.19 -25.06
N ALA A 262 -4.13 24.45 -23.90
CA ALA A 262 -3.75 23.87 -22.62
C ALA A 262 -4.66 22.72 -22.14
N ILE A 263 -5.94 22.73 -22.55
CA ILE A 263 -6.97 21.76 -22.11
C ILE A 263 -7.79 21.35 -23.32
N ALA A 264 -7.90 20.05 -23.56
CA ALA A 264 -8.83 19.48 -24.55
C ALA A 264 -9.78 18.50 -23.86
N ILE A 265 -11.09 18.68 -24.08
CA ILE A 265 -12.15 17.86 -23.50
C ILE A 265 -12.84 17.12 -24.64
N ALA A 266 -12.84 15.80 -24.59
CA ALA A 266 -13.54 14.98 -25.56
C ALA A 266 -14.57 14.10 -24.89
N VAL A 267 -15.73 13.98 -25.54
CA VAL A 267 -16.83 13.12 -25.12
C VAL A 267 -16.86 11.89 -26.04
N ALA A 268 -16.75 10.70 -25.46
CA ALA A 268 -16.94 9.44 -26.17
C ALA A 268 -18.45 9.04 -26.19
N GLU A 269 -18.80 8.16 -27.10
CA GLU A 269 -20.17 7.62 -27.18
C GLU A 269 -20.48 6.72 -25.97
N GLU A 270 -19.51 5.92 -25.55
CA GLU A 270 -19.63 4.97 -24.43
C GLU A 270 -18.73 5.36 -23.26
N PRO A 271 -19.00 4.85 -22.04
CA PRO A 271 -18.09 5.00 -20.91
C PRO A 271 -16.68 4.49 -21.23
N LEU A 272 -15.69 5.25 -20.79
CA LEU A 272 -14.27 4.93 -20.97
C LEU A 272 -13.74 4.13 -19.78
N ASP A 273 -12.92 3.12 -20.06
CA ASP A 273 -12.12 2.44 -19.03
C ASP A 273 -10.75 3.12 -18.91
N PRO A 274 -10.47 3.83 -17.81
CA PRO A 274 -9.17 4.48 -17.61
C PRO A 274 -7.97 3.52 -17.67
N LEU A 275 -8.16 2.23 -17.39
CA LEU A 275 -7.08 1.24 -17.43
C LEU A 275 -6.59 0.95 -18.86
N GLN A 276 -7.44 1.21 -19.86
CA GLN A 276 -7.11 1.05 -21.27
C GLN A 276 -6.51 2.32 -21.90
N ILE A 277 -6.45 3.44 -21.13
CA ILE A 277 -5.96 4.73 -21.62
C ILE A 277 -4.55 4.97 -21.10
N GLY A 278 -3.57 5.07 -22.00
CA GLY A 278 -2.19 5.35 -21.64
C GLY A 278 -1.66 4.47 -20.49
N ARG A 279 -0.75 5.01 -19.69
CA ARG A 279 -0.17 4.31 -18.52
C ARG A 279 -0.26 5.19 -17.26
N PRO A 280 -0.37 4.62 -16.05
CA PRO A 280 -0.22 5.41 -14.83
C PRO A 280 1.24 5.83 -14.64
N ARG A 281 1.50 6.79 -13.77
CA ARG A 281 2.84 7.02 -13.24
C ARG A 281 3.28 5.78 -12.48
N GLY A 282 4.47 5.29 -12.82
CA GLY A 282 5.01 4.14 -12.11
C GLY A 282 5.48 4.48 -10.71
N ARG A 283 5.44 3.49 -9.83
CA ARG A 283 5.84 3.62 -8.42
C ARG A 283 6.90 2.58 -8.06
N LEU A 284 7.91 3.02 -7.33
CA LEU A 284 8.95 2.17 -6.76
C LEU A 284 9.07 2.43 -5.26
N ALA A 285 8.70 1.47 -4.43
CA ALA A 285 8.91 1.54 -3.00
C ALA A 285 10.05 0.63 -2.56
N VAL A 286 11.04 1.19 -1.86
CA VAL A 286 12.13 0.43 -1.24
C VAL A 286 11.80 0.26 0.23
N ILE A 287 11.52 -0.96 0.66
CA ILE A 287 10.89 -1.18 1.96
C ILE A 287 11.72 -2.07 2.89
N GLY A 288 11.61 -1.77 4.20
CA GLY A 288 12.16 -2.58 5.27
C GLY A 288 11.13 -3.49 5.92
N LEU A 289 11.32 -4.81 5.79
CA LEU A 289 10.43 -5.82 6.38
C LEU A 289 10.54 -5.93 7.91
N GLY A 290 11.47 -5.20 8.52
CA GLY A 290 11.82 -5.42 9.90
C GLY A 290 12.64 -6.70 10.11
N PRO A 291 12.78 -7.18 11.35
CA PRO A 291 13.64 -8.33 11.68
C PRO A 291 13.02 -9.69 11.30
N GLY A 292 11.71 -9.73 11.00
CA GLY A 292 11.02 -10.94 10.56
C GLY A 292 9.67 -11.20 11.19
N ALA A 293 9.36 -10.62 12.37
CA ALA A 293 8.04 -10.70 12.96
C ALA A 293 7.06 -9.75 12.28
N CYS A 294 5.86 -10.22 11.91
CA CYS A 294 4.82 -9.41 11.26
C CYS A 294 4.39 -8.20 12.10
N GLU A 295 4.45 -8.31 13.41
CA GLU A 295 4.11 -7.26 14.38
C GLU A 295 5.14 -6.10 14.37
N LEU A 296 6.36 -6.37 13.89
CA LEU A 296 7.43 -5.37 13.75
C LEU A 296 7.53 -4.79 12.33
N MET A 297 6.66 -5.22 11.43
CA MET A 297 6.53 -4.63 10.10
C MET A 297 5.61 -3.39 10.18
N VAL A 298 6.10 -2.24 9.75
CA VAL A 298 5.32 -0.99 9.83
C VAL A 298 4.09 -1.03 8.91
N PRO A 299 2.97 -0.39 9.29
CA PRO A 299 1.73 -0.43 8.50
C PRO A 299 1.89 0.05 7.05
N ALA A 300 2.69 1.09 6.81
CA ALA A 300 2.95 1.61 5.47
C ALA A 300 3.60 0.55 4.55
N VAL A 301 4.53 -0.25 5.07
CA VAL A 301 5.17 -1.36 4.33
C VAL A 301 4.14 -2.42 3.95
N LYS A 302 3.20 -2.76 4.85
CA LYS A 302 2.13 -3.71 4.55
C LYS A 302 1.21 -3.20 3.44
N ALA A 303 0.88 -1.90 3.46
CA ALA A 303 0.06 -1.27 2.43
C ALA A 303 0.76 -1.28 1.05
N GLU A 304 2.07 -1.00 1.01
CA GLU A 304 2.85 -1.09 -0.24
C GLU A 304 2.91 -2.52 -0.80
N LEU A 305 3.17 -3.51 0.05
CA LEU A 305 3.15 -4.92 -0.37
C LEU A 305 1.79 -5.33 -0.90
N ALA A 306 0.70 -4.87 -0.28
CA ALA A 306 -0.65 -5.20 -0.69
C ALA A 306 -1.02 -4.63 -2.08
N ARG A 307 -0.49 -3.48 -2.47
CA ARG A 307 -0.79 -2.86 -3.79
C ARG A 307 0.23 -3.16 -4.88
N ALA A 308 1.40 -3.71 -4.55
CA ALA A 308 2.46 -3.97 -5.51
C ALA A 308 2.02 -4.94 -6.61
N ASN A 309 2.46 -4.68 -7.86
CA ASN A 309 2.38 -5.62 -8.96
C ASN A 309 3.59 -6.57 -8.93
N ASP A 310 4.77 -6.01 -8.60
CA ASP A 310 6.05 -6.72 -8.63
C ASP A 310 6.76 -6.60 -7.29
N VAL A 311 7.30 -7.71 -6.81
CA VAL A 311 8.09 -7.76 -5.57
C VAL A 311 9.48 -8.30 -5.89
N LEU A 312 10.50 -7.45 -5.72
CA LEU A 312 11.89 -7.75 -6.02
C LEU A 312 12.71 -7.87 -4.73
N GLY A 313 13.63 -8.82 -4.69
CA GLY A 313 14.52 -8.95 -3.54
C GLY A 313 15.40 -10.18 -3.59
N TYR A 314 16.26 -10.30 -2.56
CA TYR A 314 16.91 -11.56 -2.25
C TYR A 314 15.84 -12.60 -1.88
N GLU A 315 15.96 -13.81 -2.42
CA GLU A 315 14.92 -14.86 -2.31
C GLU A 315 14.38 -15.04 -0.87
N THR A 316 15.27 -15.05 0.13
CA THR A 316 14.87 -15.18 1.54
C THR A 316 13.98 -14.02 1.99
N TYR A 317 14.24 -12.79 1.52
CA TYR A 317 13.46 -11.61 1.92
C TYR A 317 12.14 -11.53 1.17
N VAL A 318 12.12 -11.93 -0.10
CA VAL A 318 10.85 -12.06 -0.84
C VAL A 318 9.94 -13.07 -0.14
N ARG A 319 10.45 -14.24 0.25
CA ARG A 319 9.65 -15.22 1.02
C ARG A 319 9.14 -14.67 2.36
N MET A 320 9.90 -13.82 3.03
CA MET A 320 9.47 -13.17 4.28
C MET A 320 8.39 -12.12 4.08
N ALA A 321 8.30 -11.53 2.89
CA ALA A 321 7.31 -10.51 2.56
C ALA A 321 5.92 -11.08 2.25
N GLY A 322 5.82 -12.39 1.98
CA GLY A 322 4.55 -13.08 1.72
C GLY A 322 3.63 -13.19 2.93
N PRO A 323 2.41 -13.69 2.71
CA PRO A 323 1.88 -14.27 1.47
C PRO A 323 1.57 -13.22 0.39
N PHE A 324 1.52 -13.67 -0.86
CA PHE A 324 1.30 -12.82 -2.04
C PHE A 324 -0.05 -13.10 -2.69
N ARG A 325 -0.64 -12.08 -3.34
CA ARG A 325 -1.81 -12.28 -4.21
C ARG A 325 -1.38 -13.07 -5.48
N ALA A 326 -2.33 -13.77 -6.07
CA ALA A 326 -2.07 -14.60 -7.26
C ALA A 326 -1.60 -13.80 -8.50
N ASP A 327 -1.91 -12.50 -8.55
CA ASP A 327 -1.55 -11.57 -9.62
C ASP A 327 -0.21 -10.86 -9.41
N GLN A 328 0.44 -11.03 -8.26
CA GLN A 328 1.74 -10.45 -7.97
C GLN A 328 2.88 -11.27 -8.57
N VAL A 329 3.84 -10.60 -9.17
CA VAL A 329 5.03 -11.23 -9.76
C VAL A 329 6.23 -11.08 -8.82
N MET A 330 6.86 -12.20 -8.50
CA MET A 330 8.03 -12.23 -7.63
C MET A 330 9.31 -12.36 -8.46
N HIS A 331 10.26 -11.46 -8.24
CA HIS A 331 11.57 -11.43 -8.89
C HIS A 331 12.65 -11.71 -7.84
N CYS A 332 12.97 -12.99 -7.68
CA CYS A 332 14.01 -13.45 -6.76
C CYS A 332 15.38 -13.42 -7.43
N THR A 333 16.37 -12.82 -6.77
CA THR A 333 17.75 -12.73 -7.26
C THR A 333 18.74 -13.11 -6.15
N ASP A 334 20.01 -13.37 -6.51
CA ASP A 334 21.07 -13.61 -5.53
C ASP A 334 21.48 -12.31 -4.81
N ASN A 335 22.09 -12.45 -3.66
CA ASN A 335 22.49 -11.33 -2.79
C ASN A 335 23.60 -10.44 -3.39
N ARG A 336 24.29 -10.90 -4.45
CA ARG A 336 25.36 -10.15 -5.14
C ARG A 336 24.88 -9.30 -6.31
N GLU A 337 23.58 -9.30 -6.59
CA GLU A 337 22.96 -8.65 -7.77
C GLU A 337 22.22 -7.37 -7.40
N GLU A 338 22.71 -6.60 -6.42
CA GLU A 338 22.01 -5.44 -5.87
C GLU A 338 21.75 -4.36 -6.94
N MET A 339 22.78 -3.99 -7.72
CA MET A 339 22.65 -2.98 -8.79
C MET A 339 21.77 -3.46 -9.94
N GLN A 340 21.86 -4.73 -10.32
CA GLN A 340 21.01 -5.31 -11.35
C GLN A 340 19.54 -5.31 -10.91
N ARG A 341 19.27 -5.67 -9.66
CA ARG A 341 17.93 -5.62 -9.05
C ARG A 341 17.38 -4.20 -9.02
N ALA A 342 18.18 -3.21 -8.65
CA ALA A 342 17.80 -1.81 -8.64
C ALA A 342 17.41 -1.31 -10.05
N ARG A 343 18.23 -1.62 -11.06
CA ARG A 343 17.95 -1.27 -12.46
C ARG A 343 16.69 -1.96 -12.98
N HIS A 344 16.49 -3.24 -12.67
CA HIS A 344 15.29 -3.98 -13.05
C HIS A 344 14.04 -3.39 -12.39
N ALA A 345 14.12 -2.97 -11.12
CA ALA A 345 13.01 -2.31 -10.44
C ALA A 345 12.58 -1.00 -11.14
N PHE A 346 13.54 -0.17 -11.58
CA PHE A 346 13.24 1.03 -12.36
C PHE A 346 12.67 0.71 -13.74
N GLN A 347 13.17 -0.32 -14.42
CA GLN A 347 12.63 -0.74 -15.73
C GLN A 347 11.16 -1.12 -15.63
N LEU A 348 10.76 -1.85 -14.58
CA LEU A 348 9.36 -2.21 -14.35
C LEU A 348 8.52 -0.98 -13.94
N ALA A 349 9.03 -0.15 -13.04
CA ALA A 349 8.32 1.04 -12.60
C ALA A 349 8.13 2.04 -13.75
N ALA A 350 9.13 2.25 -14.62
CA ALA A 350 9.02 3.13 -15.78
C ALA A 350 7.90 2.71 -16.77
N GLN A 351 7.47 1.45 -16.72
CA GLN A 351 6.32 0.95 -17.48
C GLN A 351 4.95 1.24 -16.82
N GLY A 352 4.93 2.02 -15.72
CA GLY A 352 3.71 2.34 -14.99
C GLY A 352 3.31 1.30 -13.93
N ARG A 353 4.20 0.35 -13.59
CA ARG A 353 3.92 -0.69 -12.60
C ARG A 353 4.19 -0.19 -11.18
N SER A 354 3.49 -0.77 -10.21
CA SER A 354 3.78 -0.59 -8.79
C SER A 354 4.76 -1.68 -8.34
N VAL A 355 5.98 -1.26 -8.02
CA VAL A 355 7.12 -2.13 -7.77
C VAL A 355 7.60 -1.96 -6.34
N VAL A 356 7.88 -3.07 -5.66
CA VAL A 356 8.44 -3.07 -4.31
C VAL A 356 9.79 -3.78 -4.29
N VAL A 357 10.82 -3.13 -3.75
CA VAL A 357 12.12 -3.76 -3.45
C VAL A 357 12.20 -4.02 -1.95
N VAL A 358 12.29 -5.29 -1.57
CA VAL A 358 12.27 -5.71 -0.16
C VAL A 358 13.67 -5.90 0.42
N SER A 359 13.84 -5.45 1.67
CA SER A 359 15.03 -5.67 2.48
C SER A 359 14.65 -6.17 3.87
N SER A 360 15.47 -7.03 4.49
CA SER A 360 15.32 -7.35 5.92
C SER A 360 15.80 -6.16 6.75
N GLY A 361 15.18 -5.92 7.90
CA GLY A 361 15.49 -4.76 8.75
C GLY A 361 15.01 -3.45 8.14
N ASP A 362 15.89 -2.46 8.09
CA ASP A 362 15.69 -1.15 7.49
C ASP A 362 16.38 -1.08 6.11
N PRO A 363 15.75 -0.54 5.05
CA PRO A 363 16.32 -0.52 3.71
C PRO A 363 17.51 0.43 3.56
N GLY A 364 17.67 1.41 4.47
CA GLY A 364 18.79 2.36 4.51
C GLY A 364 19.98 1.87 5.33
N VAL A 365 19.86 0.72 6.04
CA VAL A 365 20.92 0.21 6.91
C VAL A 365 21.60 -1.01 6.28
N PHE A 366 22.64 -0.78 5.48
CA PHE A 366 23.40 -1.82 4.75
C PHE A 366 22.53 -2.70 3.86
N ALA A 367 21.53 -2.09 3.18
CA ALA A 367 20.52 -2.76 2.40
C ALA A 367 20.23 -2.00 1.09
N MET A 368 19.08 -2.24 0.45
CA MET A 368 18.83 -1.88 -0.95
C MET A 368 18.66 -0.39 -1.26
N ALA A 369 18.35 0.47 -0.26
CA ALA A 369 18.04 1.87 -0.55
C ALA A 369 19.24 2.61 -1.21
N ALA A 370 20.46 2.37 -0.73
CA ALA A 370 21.65 2.96 -1.33
C ALA A 370 21.83 2.53 -2.80
N ALA A 371 21.72 1.22 -3.09
CA ALA A 371 21.88 0.70 -4.45
C ALA A 371 20.79 1.23 -5.40
N VAL A 372 19.54 1.41 -4.93
CA VAL A 372 18.46 1.99 -5.73
C VAL A 372 18.74 3.47 -6.02
N LEU A 373 19.18 4.23 -5.03
CA LEU A 373 19.55 5.64 -5.22
C LEU A 373 20.79 5.81 -6.10
N GLU A 374 21.80 4.95 -5.97
CA GLU A 374 22.97 4.91 -6.85
C GLU A 374 22.55 4.66 -8.30
N ALA A 375 21.69 3.66 -8.55
CA ALA A 375 21.18 3.35 -9.88
C ALA A 375 20.42 4.52 -10.50
N LEU A 376 19.61 5.24 -9.71
CA LEU A 376 18.89 6.43 -10.17
C LEU A 376 19.85 7.58 -10.45
N HIS A 377 20.81 7.83 -9.57
CA HIS A 377 21.78 8.92 -9.71
C HIS A 377 22.67 8.75 -10.95
N GLU A 378 23.05 7.52 -11.27
CA GLU A 378 23.83 7.18 -12.47
C GLU A 378 23.01 7.20 -13.77
N SER A 379 21.69 7.15 -13.68
CA SER A 379 20.80 7.07 -14.84
C SER A 379 20.62 8.43 -15.51
N THR A 380 20.67 8.44 -16.83
CA THR A 380 20.27 9.59 -17.68
C THR A 380 18.88 9.39 -18.29
N ASP A 381 18.19 8.29 -17.97
CA ASP A 381 16.86 7.99 -18.50
C ASP A 381 15.80 8.84 -17.80
N PRO A 382 15.11 9.76 -18.48
CA PRO A 382 14.06 10.60 -17.90
C PRO A 382 12.91 9.77 -17.33
N ALA A 383 12.62 8.59 -17.91
CA ALA A 383 11.55 7.73 -17.44
C ALA A 383 11.82 7.20 -16.02
N TRP A 384 13.08 6.94 -15.66
CA TRP A 384 13.43 6.54 -14.28
C TRP A 384 13.27 7.69 -13.30
N HIS A 385 13.68 8.92 -13.71
CA HIS A 385 13.53 10.12 -12.86
C HIS A 385 12.06 10.55 -12.67
N SER A 386 11.15 10.10 -13.54
CA SER A 386 9.72 10.35 -13.41
C SER A 386 8.99 9.36 -12.47
N VAL A 387 9.63 8.24 -12.11
CA VAL A 387 9.06 7.25 -11.19
C VAL A 387 8.78 7.87 -9.81
N ASP A 388 7.64 7.51 -9.22
CA ASP A 388 7.32 7.87 -7.83
C ASP A 388 8.10 6.97 -6.88
N LEU A 389 9.30 7.43 -6.48
CA LEU A 389 10.20 6.70 -5.60
C LEU A 389 9.92 7.02 -4.13
N GLU A 390 9.72 5.98 -3.33
CA GLU A 390 9.57 6.11 -1.88
C GLU A 390 10.46 5.11 -1.14
N ILE A 391 11.02 5.53 0.00
CA ILE A 391 11.81 4.66 0.88
C ILE A 391 11.07 4.57 2.22
N LEU A 392 10.61 3.37 2.57
CA LEU A 392 9.88 3.13 3.80
C LEU A 392 10.75 2.39 4.82
N PRO A 393 10.88 2.95 6.04
CA PRO A 393 11.76 2.40 7.06
C PRO A 393 11.26 1.06 7.59
N GLY A 394 12.16 0.31 8.24
CA GLY A 394 11.85 -0.89 9.00
C GLY A 394 12.66 -0.98 10.28
N VAL A 395 12.21 -1.82 11.21
CA VAL A 395 12.95 -2.05 12.46
C VAL A 395 14.25 -2.80 12.15
N SER A 396 15.39 -2.16 12.33
CA SER A 396 16.71 -2.77 12.08
C SER A 396 17.03 -3.88 13.08
N ALA A 397 17.88 -4.83 12.67
CA ALA A 397 18.28 -5.95 13.54
C ALA A 397 18.98 -5.50 14.84
N SER A 398 19.75 -4.40 14.79
CA SER A 398 20.41 -3.83 15.97
C SER A 398 19.38 -3.30 16.99
N LEU A 399 18.38 -2.55 16.53
CA LEU A 399 17.32 -2.00 17.40
C LEU A 399 16.41 -3.11 17.95
N ALA A 400 16.06 -4.10 17.14
CA ALA A 400 15.29 -5.25 17.60
C ALA A 400 16.05 -6.07 18.67
N THR A 401 17.35 -6.30 18.48
CA THR A 401 18.20 -6.99 19.47
C THR A 401 18.35 -6.17 20.75
N ALA A 402 18.57 -4.86 20.63
CA ALA A 402 18.68 -3.96 21.77
C ALA A 402 17.39 -3.96 22.61
N ALA A 403 16.22 -3.86 21.97
CA ALA A 403 14.93 -3.88 22.66
C ALA A 403 14.67 -5.19 23.42
N GLN A 404 15.10 -6.34 22.89
CA GLN A 404 14.97 -7.63 23.57
C GLN A 404 15.90 -7.74 24.81
N ALA A 405 17.07 -7.10 24.77
CA ALA A 405 18.04 -7.09 25.87
C ALA A 405 17.74 -5.99 26.92
N GLY A 406 17.02 -4.94 26.53
CA GLY A 406 16.77 -3.76 27.35
C GLY A 406 17.09 -2.47 26.58
N ALA A 407 18.16 -1.78 26.96
CA ALA A 407 18.63 -0.55 26.31
C ALA A 407 20.17 -0.47 26.21
N PRO A 408 20.88 -1.48 25.64
CA PRO A 408 22.33 -1.43 25.50
C PRO A 408 22.83 -0.29 24.61
N LEU A 409 21.96 0.24 23.74
CA LEU A 409 22.18 1.39 22.87
C LEU A 409 21.53 2.68 23.42
N GLY A 410 21.40 2.79 24.75
CA GLY A 410 20.70 3.90 25.42
C GLY A 410 21.49 5.21 25.49
N HIS A 411 22.75 5.21 25.09
CA HIS A 411 23.61 6.38 24.91
C HIS A 411 24.14 6.40 23.46
N ASP A 412 25.15 7.20 23.16
CA ASP A 412 25.74 7.26 21.82
C ASP A 412 26.28 5.88 21.38
N PHE A 413 26.00 5.50 20.17
CA PHE A 413 26.39 4.20 19.64
C PHE A 413 26.81 4.28 18.17
N CYS A 414 27.58 3.29 17.73
CA CYS A 414 28.06 3.18 16.36
C CYS A 414 27.60 1.85 15.74
N VAL A 415 27.04 1.92 14.53
CA VAL A 415 26.63 0.77 13.73
C VAL A 415 27.68 0.52 12.65
N LEU A 416 28.28 -0.67 12.62
CA LEU A 416 29.34 -1.03 11.69
C LEU A 416 29.05 -2.36 11.00
N SER A 417 29.25 -2.40 9.68
CA SER A 417 29.29 -3.67 8.95
C SER A 417 30.73 -4.16 8.82
N LEU A 418 30.99 -5.39 9.27
CA LEU A 418 32.29 -6.05 9.15
C LEU A 418 32.50 -6.68 7.77
N SER A 419 31.59 -6.43 6.80
CA SER A 419 31.75 -6.86 5.42
C SER A 419 32.75 -5.98 4.68
N ASP A 420 33.78 -6.60 4.13
CA ASP A 420 34.83 -6.00 3.30
C ASP A 420 34.57 -6.18 1.79
N ASN A 421 33.36 -6.58 1.41
CA ASN A 421 32.98 -6.79 0.00
C ASN A 421 32.97 -5.47 -0.81
N LEU A 422 32.52 -4.37 -0.19
CA LEU A 422 32.33 -3.06 -0.85
C LEU A 422 33.33 -2.00 -0.35
N LYS A 423 34.11 -2.28 0.67
CA LYS A 423 35.11 -1.36 1.23
C LYS A 423 36.30 -2.15 1.80
N PRO A 424 37.54 -1.68 1.68
CA PRO A 424 38.70 -2.38 2.20
C PRO A 424 38.66 -2.49 3.72
N TRP A 425 39.22 -3.59 4.26
CA TRP A 425 39.25 -3.86 5.70
C TRP A 425 39.93 -2.74 6.51
N SER A 426 40.97 -2.11 5.97
CA SER A 426 41.66 -0.99 6.63
C SER A 426 40.77 0.19 6.98
N ILE A 427 39.71 0.42 6.20
CA ILE A 427 38.70 1.43 6.51
C ILE A 427 37.80 0.99 7.66
N ILE A 428 37.44 -0.29 7.70
CA ILE A 428 36.63 -0.87 8.79
C ILE A 428 37.43 -0.81 10.07
N GLU A 429 38.68 -1.27 10.04
CA GLU A 429 39.63 -1.26 11.17
C GLU A 429 39.79 0.14 11.77
N LYS A 430 40.07 1.15 10.94
CA LYS A 430 40.19 2.54 11.39
C LYS A 430 38.93 3.04 12.07
N ARG A 431 37.73 2.79 11.48
CA ARG A 431 36.44 3.22 12.03
C ARG A 431 36.15 2.53 13.35
N LEU A 432 36.43 1.25 13.44
CA LEU A 432 36.24 0.45 14.63
C LEU A 432 37.12 0.90 15.79
N ASP A 433 38.42 1.14 15.52
CA ASP A 433 39.38 1.62 16.51
C ASP A 433 38.96 2.99 17.09
N LEU A 434 38.60 3.94 16.24
CA LEU A 434 38.14 5.26 16.64
C LEU A 434 36.79 5.21 17.43
N ALA A 435 35.84 4.39 17.01
CA ALA A 435 34.56 4.24 17.71
C ALA A 435 34.76 3.57 19.10
N ALA A 436 35.63 2.57 19.17
CA ALA A 436 35.98 1.94 20.44
C ALA A 436 36.74 2.90 21.35
N GLN A 437 37.71 3.67 20.84
CA GLN A 437 38.43 4.71 21.59
C GLN A 437 37.50 5.79 22.14
N ALA A 438 36.48 6.19 21.34
CA ALA A 438 35.46 7.19 21.74
C ALA A 438 34.44 6.64 22.75
N ASP A 439 34.58 5.43 23.22
CA ASP A 439 33.69 4.74 24.16
C ASP A 439 32.25 4.57 23.72
N LEU A 440 31.98 4.52 22.39
CA LEU A 440 30.67 4.27 21.86
C LEU A 440 30.22 2.81 22.06
N ALA A 441 28.97 2.56 22.36
CA ALA A 441 28.43 1.21 22.23
C ALA A 441 28.45 0.80 20.74
N LEU A 442 28.75 -0.47 20.43
CA LEU A 442 28.98 -0.93 19.07
C LEU A 442 27.95 -1.97 18.65
N ALA A 443 27.43 -1.86 17.41
CA ALA A 443 26.53 -2.83 16.80
C ALA A 443 27.16 -3.36 15.49
N PHE A 444 27.46 -4.66 15.43
CA PHE A 444 28.11 -5.29 14.28
C PHE A 444 27.12 -6.03 13.40
N TYR A 445 27.04 -5.58 12.15
CA TYR A 445 26.36 -6.27 11.05
C TYR A 445 27.35 -7.13 10.26
N ASN A 446 26.83 -8.20 9.65
CA ASN A 446 27.62 -9.11 8.83
C ASN A 446 28.89 -9.61 9.54
N PRO A 447 28.80 -10.06 10.80
CA PRO A 447 29.96 -10.28 11.64
C PRO A 447 30.90 -11.35 11.10
N ILE A 448 30.36 -12.42 10.52
CA ILE A 448 31.13 -13.55 10.01
C ILE A 448 30.37 -14.24 8.86
N SER A 449 31.11 -14.81 7.90
CA SER A 449 30.56 -15.71 6.86
C SER A 449 31.60 -16.77 6.47
N ARG A 450 31.19 -17.75 5.66
CA ARG A 450 32.13 -18.76 5.15
C ARG A 450 33.28 -18.15 4.34
N SER A 451 33.05 -17.11 3.59
CA SER A 451 34.05 -16.37 2.81
C SER A 451 34.78 -15.31 3.62
N ARG A 452 34.32 -15.00 4.82
CA ARG A 452 34.85 -13.96 5.71
C ARG A 452 34.96 -14.49 7.16
N PRO A 453 35.83 -15.45 7.43
CA PRO A 453 35.89 -16.15 8.73
C PRO A 453 36.68 -15.43 9.79
N TRP A 454 37.55 -14.46 9.46
CA TRP A 454 38.52 -13.84 10.35
C TRP A 454 38.14 -12.43 10.83
N GLN A 455 37.22 -11.73 10.12
CA GLN A 455 36.94 -10.32 10.38
C GLN A 455 36.38 -10.05 11.78
N LEU A 456 35.52 -10.94 12.30
CA LEU A 456 35.01 -10.80 13.66
C LEU A 456 36.15 -10.93 14.70
N GLY A 457 37.06 -11.89 14.54
CA GLY A 457 38.21 -12.07 15.45
C GLY A 457 39.07 -10.80 15.53
N GLN A 458 39.48 -10.25 14.38
CA GLN A 458 40.22 -8.99 14.34
C GLN A 458 39.43 -7.79 14.91
N ALA A 459 38.12 -7.73 14.67
CA ALA A 459 37.30 -6.70 15.26
C ALA A 459 37.27 -6.77 16.79
N LEU A 460 37.17 -7.96 17.35
CA LEU A 460 37.21 -8.17 18.80
C LEU A 460 38.59 -7.81 19.39
N ASP A 461 39.70 -8.15 18.71
CA ASP A 461 41.05 -7.77 19.11
C ASP A 461 41.22 -6.24 19.16
N ILE A 462 40.65 -5.52 18.20
CA ILE A 462 40.69 -4.04 18.19
C ILE A 462 39.88 -3.48 19.36
N VAL A 463 38.66 -3.97 19.58
CA VAL A 463 37.82 -3.52 20.69
C VAL A 463 38.46 -3.80 22.03
N ALA A 464 39.14 -4.95 22.21
CA ALA A 464 39.81 -5.33 23.44
C ALA A 464 40.95 -4.39 23.84
N ARG A 465 41.49 -3.57 22.91
CA ARG A 465 42.50 -2.54 23.24
C ARG A 465 41.88 -1.37 24.03
N HIS A 466 40.58 -1.16 23.93
CA HIS A 466 39.86 -0.01 24.48
C HIS A 466 38.78 -0.39 25.52
N ARG A 467 38.54 -1.69 25.73
CA ARG A 467 37.49 -2.20 26.63
C ARG A 467 38.05 -3.19 27.63
N VAL A 468 37.46 -3.14 28.81
CA VAL A 468 37.79 -4.16 29.83
C VAL A 468 37.20 -5.52 29.44
N PRO A 469 37.83 -6.63 29.84
CA PRO A 469 37.36 -7.98 29.52
C PRO A 469 35.91 -8.28 29.97
N GLU A 470 35.44 -7.61 30.99
CA GLU A 470 34.09 -7.72 31.59
C GLU A 470 33.03 -6.93 30.85
N THR A 471 33.40 -6.12 29.82
CA THR A 471 32.45 -5.34 29.03
C THR A 471 31.31 -6.23 28.52
N PRO A 472 30.04 -5.87 28.77
CA PRO A 472 28.89 -6.65 28.35
C PRO A 472 28.77 -6.75 26.84
N VAL A 473 28.39 -7.94 26.37
CA VAL A 473 28.10 -8.22 24.97
C VAL A 473 26.75 -8.92 24.88
N VAL A 474 25.91 -8.45 23.95
CA VAL A 474 24.64 -9.07 23.64
C VAL A 474 24.71 -9.73 22.26
N LEU A 475 24.36 -11.00 22.18
CA LEU A 475 24.23 -11.77 20.96
C LEU A 475 22.74 -12.03 20.70
N GLY A 476 22.20 -11.40 19.64
CA GLY A 476 20.83 -11.62 19.19
C GLY A 476 20.83 -12.40 17.88
N ARG A 477 20.43 -13.67 17.92
CA ARG A 477 20.35 -14.50 16.73
C ARG A 477 18.89 -14.66 16.31
N ASP A 478 18.61 -14.37 15.04
CA ASP A 478 17.27 -14.45 14.45
C ASP A 478 16.18 -13.70 15.23
N ILE A 479 16.52 -12.61 15.86
CA ILE A 479 15.54 -11.81 16.63
C ILE A 479 14.37 -11.42 15.74
N GLY A 480 13.13 -11.67 16.22
CA GLY A 480 11.91 -11.49 15.47
C GLY A 480 11.55 -12.66 14.53
N ARG A 481 12.27 -13.79 14.60
CA ARG A 481 11.98 -14.99 13.79
C ARG A 481 11.74 -16.21 14.68
N PRO A 482 11.09 -17.27 14.16
CA PRO A 482 10.99 -18.53 14.87
C PRO A 482 12.39 -19.06 15.25
N GLY A 483 12.54 -19.46 16.52
CA GLY A 483 13.82 -19.95 17.04
C GLY A 483 14.83 -18.85 17.40
N GLN A 484 14.37 -17.61 17.58
CA GLN A 484 15.21 -16.52 18.08
C GLN A 484 15.90 -16.89 19.40
N THR A 485 17.13 -16.43 19.56
CA THR A 485 17.88 -16.56 20.81
C THR A 485 18.54 -15.25 21.18
N LEU A 486 18.50 -14.91 22.47
CA LEU A 486 19.21 -13.78 23.04
C LEU A 486 20.17 -14.30 24.12
N ARG A 487 21.45 -13.92 24.03
CA ARG A 487 22.47 -14.28 25.01
C ARG A 487 23.22 -13.04 25.44
N VAL A 488 23.37 -12.87 26.75
CA VAL A 488 24.24 -11.88 27.35
C VAL A 488 25.54 -12.58 27.78
N THR A 489 26.68 -12.01 27.45
CA THR A 489 28.01 -12.51 27.76
C THR A 489 28.96 -11.34 28.01
N THR A 490 30.25 -11.59 28.12
CA THR A 490 31.29 -10.56 28.24
C THR A 490 32.25 -10.62 27.05
N LEU A 491 33.01 -9.55 26.84
CA LEU A 491 34.05 -9.51 25.80
C LEU A 491 35.05 -10.64 25.93
N ARG A 492 35.46 -11.00 27.17
CA ARG A 492 36.36 -12.13 27.49
C ARG A 492 35.78 -13.49 27.09
N GLN A 493 34.46 -13.67 27.26
CA GLN A 493 33.79 -14.96 27.05
C GLN A 493 33.29 -15.15 25.62
N LEU A 494 33.27 -14.08 24.84
CA LEU A 494 32.84 -14.12 23.45
C LEU A 494 33.90 -14.82 22.59
N THR A 495 33.50 -15.88 21.91
CA THR A 495 34.33 -16.58 20.93
C THR A 495 33.66 -16.54 19.55
N VAL A 496 34.46 -16.62 18.49
CA VAL A 496 34.00 -16.46 17.10
C VAL A 496 32.98 -17.55 16.70
N ASP A 497 33.11 -18.76 17.26
CA ASP A 497 32.23 -19.90 17.03
C ASP A 497 30.80 -19.72 17.59
N GLN A 498 30.58 -18.76 18.48
CA GLN A 498 29.26 -18.41 19.02
C GLN A 498 28.43 -17.50 18.09
N VAL A 499 29.02 -17.05 16.98
CA VAL A 499 28.47 -16.05 16.09
C VAL A 499 28.39 -16.61 14.68
N ASP A 500 27.25 -16.42 14.02
CA ASP A 500 27.03 -16.73 12.59
C ASP A 500 26.50 -15.49 11.83
N MET A 501 26.22 -15.64 10.53
CA MET A 501 25.67 -14.56 9.68
C MET A 501 24.32 -14.03 10.16
N ARG A 502 23.60 -14.76 10.98
CA ARG A 502 22.27 -14.46 11.49
C ARG A 502 22.32 -13.82 12.88
N THR A 503 23.51 -13.57 13.38
CA THR A 503 23.75 -13.05 14.74
C THR A 503 24.08 -11.56 14.68
N MET A 504 23.32 -10.75 15.40
CA MET A 504 23.64 -9.37 15.72
C MET A 504 24.52 -9.36 16.97
N VAL A 505 25.65 -8.66 16.92
CA VAL A 505 26.58 -8.52 18.05
C VAL A 505 26.52 -7.07 18.54
N LEU A 506 26.09 -6.87 19.79
CA LEU A 506 26.13 -5.56 20.45
C LEU A 506 27.20 -5.59 21.55
N ILE A 507 28.14 -4.67 21.50
CA ILE A 507 29.21 -4.54 22.51
C ILE A 507 28.99 -3.25 23.28
N GLY A 508 28.94 -3.31 24.60
CA GLY A 508 28.72 -2.16 25.46
C GLY A 508 29.87 -1.15 25.47
N SER A 509 29.57 0.05 25.99
CA SER A 509 30.58 1.03 26.41
C SER A 509 31.17 0.69 27.79
N SER A 510 32.07 1.51 28.28
CA SER A 510 32.63 1.36 29.64
C SER A 510 31.59 1.48 30.76
N THR A 511 30.45 2.16 30.48
CA THR A 511 29.36 2.41 31.43
C THR A 511 28.18 1.43 31.31
N THR A 512 28.20 0.52 30.33
CA THR A 512 27.12 -0.46 30.13
C THR A 512 26.95 -1.39 31.30
N CYS A 513 25.74 -1.50 31.84
CA CYS A 513 25.40 -2.27 33.04
C CYS A 513 24.53 -3.49 32.68
N VAL A 514 24.67 -4.52 33.53
CA VAL A 514 23.86 -5.75 33.47
C VAL A 514 23.24 -6.00 34.85
N PHE A 515 21.97 -6.38 34.88
CA PHE A 515 21.30 -6.78 36.12
C PHE A 515 20.21 -7.85 35.86
N PRO A 516 19.84 -8.65 36.89
CA PRO A 516 18.88 -9.74 36.70
C PRO A 516 17.47 -9.28 36.29
N ARG A 517 16.82 -10.10 35.46
CA ARG A 517 15.37 -10.04 35.16
C ARG A 517 14.60 -11.01 36.06
N SER A 518 13.33 -10.72 36.28
CA SER A 518 12.43 -11.57 37.08
C SER A 518 12.18 -12.95 36.47
N ASP A 519 12.37 -13.11 35.16
CA ASP A 519 12.22 -14.39 34.43
C ASP A 519 13.50 -15.23 34.37
N GLY A 520 14.55 -14.86 35.11
CA GLY A 520 15.84 -15.52 35.13
C GLY A 520 16.82 -15.07 34.05
N GLY A 521 16.39 -14.16 33.15
CA GLY A 521 17.25 -13.50 32.16
C GLY A 521 18.05 -12.33 32.75
N GLN A 522 18.60 -11.51 31.87
CA GLN A 522 19.37 -10.32 32.22
C GLN A 522 18.90 -9.11 31.42
N TRP A 523 18.79 -7.96 32.10
CA TRP A 523 18.67 -6.66 31.45
C TRP A 523 20.05 -6.09 31.19
N VAL A 524 20.22 -5.48 30.03
CA VAL A 524 21.43 -4.74 29.63
C VAL A 524 21.04 -3.33 29.25
N TYR A 525 21.71 -2.34 29.80
CA TYR A 525 21.48 -0.95 29.43
C TYR A 525 22.75 -0.13 29.53
N THR A 526 22.85 0.93 28.73
CA THR A 526 23.89 1.96 28.85
C THR A 526 23.26 3.20 29.48
N PRO A 527 23.77 3.66 30.65
CA PRO A 527 23.24 4.85 31.33
C PRO A 527 23.31 6.10 30.46
N ARG A 528 22.37 7.02 30.67
CA ARG A 528 22.33 8.33 29.99
C ARG A 528 23.36 9.34 30.49
N TRP A 529 24.04 9.04 31.59
CA TRP A 529 24.99 9.93 32.28
C TRP A 529 26.35 9.30 32.38
N TYR A 530 27.40 10.10 32.15
CA TYR A 530 28.78 9.78 32.51
C TYR A 530 29.08 10.34 33.89
N GLY A 531 29.61 9.54 34.79
CA GLY A 531 29.91 9.92 36.18
C GLY A 531 28.69 9.82 37.11
N SER A 532 28.72 10.52 38.25
CA SER A 532 27.61 10.56 39.21
C SER A 532 26.40 11.30 38.64
N LYS A 533 25.20 10.74 38.86
CA LYS A 533 23.97 11.45 38.54
C LYS A 533 23.98 12.82 39.25
N PRO A 534 23.57 13.91 38.57
CA PRO A 534 23.22 15.12 39.29
C PRO A 534 22.07 14.78 40.26
N GLU A 535 22.16 15.24 41.51
CA GLU A 535 21.14 15.06 42.54
C GLU A 535 19.79 15.73 42.15
#